data_3694c71b7ae49b6950c833506703ce5a
#
_entry.id   3694c71b7ae49b6950c833506703ce5a
#
_cell.length_a   1.000
_cell.length_b   1.000
_cell.length_c   1.000
_cell.angle_alpha   90.00
_cell.angle_beta   90.00
_cell.angle_gamma   90.00
#
_symmetry.space_group_name_H-M   'P 1'
#
loop_
_entity.id
_entity.type
_entity.pdbx_description
1 polymer ?
#
loop_
_entity_poly.entity_id
_entity_poly.type
_entity_poly.pdbx_seq_one_letter_code
_entity_poly.pdbx_strand_id
1 'polypeptide(L)'
;MNSEVKCPFMLGATTTPVTGTQNKDWWPNQLNLDILRQHDTKSNPVAEVDYKEEVKKLDVGAVKAEVKKVMRDSQDWWPADYGHYGPFFIRMTWHAAGTYRTGDGRGGAGTGAQRFAPLNSWPDNGNLDKARRLLWPVKEKF
;
A
#
# COMPACT_ATOMS: atom_id res chain seq x y z
N MET A 1 37.07 33.13 10.13
CA MET A 1 36.30 31.94 10.62
C MET A 1 35.39 31.50 9.48
N ASN A 2 35.85 30.52 8.69
CA ASN A 2 35.04 29.93 7.62
C ASN A 2 34.17 28.84 8.24
N SER A 3 32.90 29.11 8.42
CA SER A 3 31.91 28.08 8.73
C SER A 3 31.61 27.33 7.43
N GLU A 4 32.26 26.19 7.22
CA GLU A 4 31.86 25.26 6.20
C GLU A 4 30.41 24.80 6.50
N VAL A 5 29.50 25.26 5.67
CA VAL A 5 28.12 24.74 5.68
C VAL A 5 28.20 23.29 5.15
N LYS A 6 28.30 22.32 6.05
CA LYS A 6 28.22 20.91 5.69
C LYS A 6 26.79 20.60 5.25
N CYS A 7 26.66 20.19 3.99
CA CYS A 7 25.39 19.69 3.46
C CYS A 7 24.93 18.51 4.33
N PRO A 8 23.70 18.53 4.88
CA PRO A 8 23.21 17.47 5.76
C PRO A 8 23.14 16.09 5.10
N PHE A 9 23.24 16.05 3.77
CA PHE A 9 23.31 14.78 3.00
C PHE A 9 24.72 14.19 2.90
N MET A 10 25.74 14.86 3.43
CA MET A 10 27.14 14.40 3.35
C MET A 10 27.63 13.68 4.62
N LEU A 11 26.81 13.56 5.66
CA LEU A 11 27.16 12.87 6.90
C LEU A 11 27.12 11.34 6.68
N GLY A 12 28.27 10.76 6.36
CA GLY A 12 28.48 9.32 6.24
C GLY A 12 28.80 8.80 4.84
N ALA A 13 28.81 9.65 3.81
CA ALA A 13 29.22 9.25 2.48
C ALA A 13 30.74 9.39 2.34
N THR A 14 31.47 8.30 2.20
CA THR A 14 32.85 8.33 1.72
C THR A 14 32.84 8.61 0.22
N THR A 15 32.78 9.89 -0.14
CA THR A 15 32.86 10.28 -1.54
C THR A 15 34.31 10.36 -1.96
N THR A 16 34.73 9.44 -2.82
CA THR A 16 35.94 9.69 -3.62
C THR A 16 35.59 10.63 -4.75
N PRO A 17 36.37 11.72 -4.97
CA PRO A 17 36.00 12.80 -5.91
C PRO A 17 35.86 12.40 -7.38
N VAL A 18 36.19 11.15 -7.73
CA VAL A 18 36.31 10.68 -9.14
C VAL A 18 35.30 9.58 -9.48
N THR A 19 34.73 8.93 -8.49
CA THR A 19 33.72 7.87 -8.71
C THR A 19 32.42 8.29 -8.07
N GLY A 20 31.40 8.58 -8.84
CA GLY A 20 30.08 8.95 -8.31
C GLY A 20 29.58 7.99 -7.22
N THR A 21 28.61 8.41 -6.46
CA THR A 21 27.98 7.62 -5.41
C THR A 21 27.36 6.35 -5.97
N GLN A 22 27.55 5.24 -5.29
CA GLN A 22 26.92 3.96 -5.61
C GLN A 22 25.68 3.73 -4.73
N ASN A 23 24.79 2.81 -5.13
CA ASN A 23 23.59 2.49 -4.36
C ASN A 23 23.91 2.09 -2.90
N LYS A 24 25.03 1.43 -2.64
CA LYS A 24 25.49 1.08 -1.29
C LYS A 24 25.78 2.30 -0.40
N ASP A 25 26.07 3.46 -1.00
CA ASP A 25 26.37 4.69 -0.27
C ASP A 25 25.11 5.37 0.26
N TRP A 26 23.96 5.00 -0.32
CA TRP A 26 22.65 5.54 0.02
C TRP A 26 21.79 4.55 0.79
N TRP A 27 21.91 3.26 0.49
CA TRP A 27 21.09 2.22 1.10
C TRP A 27 21.98 1.26 1.93
N PRO A 28 21.51 0.77 3.08
CA PRO A 28 20.21 1.03 3.72
C PRO A 28 20.20 2.23 4.66
N ASN A 29 21.33 2.89 4.88
CA ASN A 29 21.51 3.81 6.01
C ASN A 29 21.03 5.23 5.75
N GLN A 30 20.92 5.64 4.49
CA GLN A 30 20.57 7.02 4.13
C GLN A 30 19.19 7.18 3.48
N LEU A 31 18.75 6.17 2.74
CA LEU A 31 17.41 6.11 2.19
C LEU A 31 16.65 4.96 2.85
N ASN A 32 15.60 5.29 3.57
CA ASN A 32 14.68 4.26 4.07
C ASN A 32 13.80 3.78 2.93
N LEU A 33 14.22 2.69 2.28
CA LEU A 33 13.47 2.03 1.20
C LEU A 33 12.59 0.88 1.70
N ASP A 34 12.44 0.72 3.01
CA ASP A 34 11.65 -0.37 3.60
C ASP A 34 10.20 -0.36 3.12
N ILE A 35 9.67 0.83 2.84
CA ILE A 35 8.31 0.99 2.27
C ILE A 35 8.14 0.35 0.89
N LEU A 36 9.23 0.13 0.15
CA LEU A 36 9.22 -0.52 -1.17
C LEU A 36 9.27 -2.05 -1.05
N ARG A 37 9.55 -2.56 0.13
CA ARG A 37 9.58 -4.01 0.41
C ARG A 37 8.17 -4.47 0.76
N GLN A 38 7.43 -4.92 -0.23
CA GLN A 38 6.04 -5.35 -0.08
C GLN A 38 5.83 -6.53 0.88
N HIS A 39 6.89 -7.26 1.20
CA HIS A 39 6.87 -8.41 2.10
C HIS A 39 7.61 -8.15 3.41
N ASP A 40 7.94 -6.89 3.72
CA ASP A 40 8.54 -6.54 5.01
C ASP A 40 7.52 -6.77 6.13
N THR A 41 7.97 -7.42 7.20
CA THR A 41 7.15 -7.63 8.40
C THR A 41 6.64 -6.32 8.99
N LYS A 42 7.37 -5.22 8.83
CA LYS A 42 6.94 -3.87 9.24
C LYS A 42 5.74 -3.35 8.46
N SER A 43 5.48 -3.85 7.26
CA SER A 43 4.31 -3.49 6.47
C SER A 43 3.09 -4.34 6.81
N ASN A 44 3.25 -5.38 7.60
CA ASN A 44 2.16 -6.23 8.06
C ASN A 44 1.56 -5.67 9.36
N PRO A 45 0.34 -5.13 9.35
CA PRO A 45 -0.30 -4.61 10.55
C PRO A 45 -0.74 -5.70 11.55
N VAL A 46 -0.64 -6.99 11.17
CA VAL A 46 -1.18 -8.14 11.90
C VAL A 46 -0.07 -9.19 12.04
N ALA A 47 1.03 -8.81 12.72
CA ALA A 47 2.31 -9.52 12.67
C ALA A 47 2.30 -10.97 13.21
N GLU A 48 1.33 -11.38 14.04
CA GLU A 48 1.34 -12.67 14.74
C GLU A 48 0.12 -13.57 14.42
N VAL A 49 -0.55 -13.31 13.30
CA VAL A 49 -1.75 -14.07 12.91
C VAL A 49 -1.44 -15.02 11.77
N ASP A 50 -1.75 -16.29 11.92
CA ASP A 50 -1.80 -17.21 10.79
C ASP A 50 -3.00 -16.87 9.91
N TYR A 51 -2.75 -16.08 8.87
CA TYR A 51 -3.77 -15.59 7.95
C TYR A 51 -4.61 -16.72 7.33
N LYS A 52 -3.98 -17.87 7.03
CA LYS A 52 -4.69 -19.01 6.41
C LYS A 52 -5.68 -19.64 7.36
N GLU A 53 -5.31 -19.79 8.61
CA GLU A 53 -6.19 -20.37 9.63
C GLU A 53 -7.35 -19.43 9.97
N GLU A 54 -7.09 -18.13 10.03
CA GLU A 54 -8.16 -17.15 10.28
C GLU A 54 -9.15 -17.07 9.09
N VAL A 55 -8.65 -17.10 7.86
CA VAL A 55 -9.53 -17.10 6.68
C VAL A 55 -10.44 -18.33 6.63
N LYS A 56 -9.98 -19.51 7.10
CA LYS A 56 -10.83 -20.72 7.17
C LYS A 56 -12.00 -20.59 8.14
N LYS A 57 -11.87 -19.73 9.16
CA LYS A 57 -12.92 -19.48 10.15
C LYS A 57 -13.96 -18.48 9.67
N LEU A 58 -13.69 -17.73 8.58
CA LEU A 58 -14.60 -16.70 8.09
C LEU A 58 -15.89 -17.28 7.50
N ASP A 59 -17.02 -16.74 7.94
CA ASP A 59 -18.29 -16.89 7.23
C ASP A 59 -18.31 -15.98 6.00
N VAL A 60 -17.98 -16.55 4.85
CA VAL A 60 -17.93 -15.84 3.56
C VAL A 60 -19.30 -15.26 3.20
N GLY A 61 -20.40 -15.90 3.61
CA GLY A 61 -21.75 -15.40 3.40
C GLY A 61 -22.00 -14.09 4.15
N ALA A 62 -21.61 -14.06 5.43
CA ALA A 62 -21.71 -12.87 6.27
C ALA A 62 -20.83 -11.71 5.75
N VAL A 63 -19.58 -12.01 5.34
CA VAL A 63 -18.70 -11.00 4.73
C VAL A 63 -19.34 -10.42 3.47
N LYS A 64 -19.85 -11.23 2.57
CA LYS A 64 -20.53 -10.76 1.35
C LYS A 64 -21.74 -9.90 1.64
N ALA A 65 -22.53 -10.26 2.66
CA ALA A 65 -23.71 -9.48 3.06
C ALA A 65 -23.28 -8.09 3.57
N GLU A 66 -22.25 -8.00 4.40
CA GLU A 66 -21.76 -6.73 4.92
C GLU A 66 -21.17 -5.84 3.81
N VAL A 67 -20.37 -6.42 2.91
CA VAL A 67 -19.85 -5.68 1.74
C VAL A 67 -20.98 -5.14 0.87
N LYS A 68 -22.02 -5.92 0.63
CA LYS A 68 -23.21 -5.45 -0.14
C LYS A 68 -23.94 -4.31 0.56
N LYS A 69 -23.96 -4.30 1.89
CA LYS A 69 -24.53 -3.20 2.68
C LYS A 69 -23.69 -1.94 2.50
N VAL A 70 -22.37 -2.03 2.72
CA VAL A 70 -21.45 -0.89 2.53
C VAL A 70 -21.53 -0.32 1.11
N MET A 71 -21.71 -1.15 0.09
CA MET A 71 -21.84 -0.69 -1.30
C MET A 71 -23.02 0.28 -1.52
N ARG A 72 -24.05 0.22 -0.69
CA ARG A 72 -25.28 1.01 -0.83
C ARG A 72 -25.48 2.07 0.24
N ASP A 73 -24.59 2.09 1.23
CA ASP A 73 -24.62 3.03 2.34
C ASP A 73 -23.71 4.22 2.03
N SER A 74 -24.29 5.24 1.40
CA SER A 74 -23.57 6.45 1.01
C SER A 74 -23.11 7.24 2.23
N GLN A 75 -21.81 7.55 2.29
CA GLN A 75 -21.21 8.28 3.38
C GLN A 75 -21.06 9.77 3.04
N ASP A 76 -21.38 10.65 3.96
CA ASP A 76 -21.29 12.10 3.76
C ASP A 76 -19.88 12.58 3.42
N TRP A 77 -18.86 11.94 4.00
CA TRP A 77 -17.47 12.30 3.75
C TRP A 77 -16.94 11.85 2.38
N TRP A 78 -17.64 10.92 1.72
CA TRP A 78 -17.38 10.42 0.37
C TRP A 78 -18.67 9.92 -0.25
N PRO A 79 -19.53 10.80 -0.77
CA PRO A 79 -20.81 10.41 -1.33
C PRO A 79 -20.67 9.42 -2.49
N ALA A 80 -21.56 8.44 -2.53
CA ALA A 80 -21.57 7.44 -3.58
C ALA A 80 -22.14 7.99 -4.88
N ASP A 81 -21.41 7.79 -5.98
CA ASP A 81 -21.92 8.10 -7.32
C ASP A 81 -23.16 7.26 -7.60
N TYR A 82 -24.26 7.94 -7.92
CA TYR A 82 -25.57 7.29 -8.14
C TYR A 82 -26.02 6.37 -6.98
N GLY A 83 -25.54 6.65 -5.76
CA GLY A 83 -25.91 5.91 -4.56
C GLY A 83 -25.29 4.53 -4.41
N HIS A 84 -24.20 4.22 -5.16
CA HIS A 84 -23.61 2.90 -5.11
C HIS A 84 -22.09 2.90 -5.32
N TYR A 85 -21.32 2.34 -4.37
CA TYR A 85 -19.87 2.25 -4.44
C TYR A 85 -19.33 1.06 -5.27
N GLY A 86 -20.19 0.22 -5.84
CA GLY A 86 -19.77 -0.98 -6.57
C GLY A 86 -18.71 -0.73 -7.65
N PRO A 87 -18.91 0.20 -8.59
CA PRO A 87 -17.92 0.52 -9.60
C PRO A 87 -16.57 0.97 -9.00
N PHE A 88 -16.62 1.72 -7.92
CA PHE A 88 -15.44 2.19 -7.19
C PHE A 88 -14.65 1.03 -6.57
N PHE A 89 -15.33 0.05 -5.98
CA PHE A 89 -14.70 -1.16 -5.45
C PHE A 89 -14.18 -2.08 -6.54
N ILE A 90 -14.88 -2.19 -7.68
CA ILE A 90 -14.41 -2.95 -8.85
C ILE A 90 -13.10 -2.34 -9.37
N ARG A 91 -13.04 -1.01 -9.52
CA ARG A 91 -11.81 -0.31 -9.92
C ARG A 91 -10.67 -0.59 -8.94
N MET A 92 -10.93 -0.50 -7.64
CA MET A 92 -9.93 -0.77 -6.62
C MET A 92 -9.38 -2.21 -6.72
N THR A 93 -10.24 -3.20 -6.85
CA THR A 93 -9.82 -4.60 -6.93
C THR A 93 -9.09 -4.92 -8.23
N TRP A 94 -9.53 -4.33 -9.34
CA TRP A 94 -8.84 -4.45 -10.62
C TRP A 94 -7.43 -3.86 -10.57
N HIS A 95 -7.29 -2.66 -10.02
CA HIS A 95 -5.98 -2.00 -9.89
C HIS A 95 -5.08 -2.70 -8.87
N ALA A 96 -5.62 -3.37 -7.87
CA ALA A 96 -4.84 -4.25 -7.00
C ALA A 96 -4.32 -5.48 -7.76
N ALA A 97 -5.18 -6.16 -8.53
CA ALA A 97 -4.80 -7.29 -9.36
C ALA A 97 -3.81 -6.91 -10.46
N GLY A 98 -3.98 -5.73 -11.07
CA GLY A 98 -3.15 -5.22 -12.16
C GLY A 98 -1.71 -4.88 -11.78
N THR A 99 -1.33 -4.96 -10.50
CA THR A 99 0.07 -4.85 -10.07
C THR A 99 0.88 -6.11 -10.34
N TYR A 100 0.23 -7.21 -10.78
CA TYR A 100 0.91 -8.47 -11.06
C TYR A 100 1.91 -8.35 -12.21
N ARG A 101 3.10 -8.89 -12.01
CA ARG A 101 4.19 -8.90 -12.98
C ARG A 101 4.38 -10.32 -13.53
N THR A 102 4.13 -10.50 -14.82
CA THR A 102 4.27 -11.81 -15.47
C THR A 102 5.71 -12.30 -15.53
N GLY A 103 6.69 -11.39 -15.55
CA GLY A 103 8.11 -11.75 -15.68
C GLY A 103 8.72 -12.41 -14.45
N ASP A 104 8.26 -12.07 -13.25
CA ASP A 104 8.82 -12.56 -11.98
C ASP A 104 7.76 -12.99 -10.95
N GLY A 105 6.48 -12.88 -11.27
CA GLY A 105 5.37 -13.28 -10.40
C GLY A 105 5.13 -12.36 -9.20
N ARG A 106 5.78 -11.20 -9.13
CA ARG A 106 5.56 -10.23 -8.06
C ARG A 106 4.26 -9.45 -8.23
N GLY A 107 3.78 -8.84 -7.14
CA GLY A 107 2.58 -8.03 -7.15
C GLY A 107 1.30 -8.87 -7.11
N GLY A 108 0.23 -8.31 -7.64
CA GLY A 108 -1.09 -8.92 -7.62
C GLY A 108 -1.93 -8.56 -6.39
N ALA A 109 -3.18 -8.99 -6.39
CA ALA A 109 -4.17 -8.59 -5.39
C ALA A 109 -3.81 -8.98 -3.94
N GLY A 110 -3.04 -10.06 -3.76
CA GLY A 110 -2.67 -10.57 -2.45
C GLY A 110 -1.55 -9.80 -1.74
N THR A 111 -0.87 -8.86 -2.41
CA THR A 111 0.30 -8.18 -1.85
C THR A 111 -0.03 -6.89 -1.10
N GLY A 112 -1.21 -6.30 -1.33
CA GLY A 112 -1.58 -5.00 -0.78
C GLY A 112 -0.73 -3.82 -1.25
N ALA A 113 0.02 -3.98 -2.34
CA ALA A 113 0.99 -3.02 -2.85
C ALA A 113 0.38 -1.66 -3.24
N GLN A 114 -0.89 -1.62 -3.60
CA GLN A 114 -1.60 -0.42 -4.05
C GLN A 114 -1.56 0.74 -3.03
N ARG A 115 -1.46 0.45 -1.75
CA ARG A 115 -1.43 1.46 -0.67
C ARG A 115 -0.07 2.12 -0.47
N PHE A 116 0.99 1.62 -1.12
CA PHE A 116 2.36 2.10 -0.97
C PHE A 116 2.87 2.85 -2.20
N ALA A 117 3.85 3.72 -1.98
CA ALA A 117 4.58 4.34 -3.07
C ALA A 117 5.35 3.27 -3.89
N PRO A 118 5.47 3.44 -5.21
CA PRO A 118 4.93 4.52 -6.02
C PRO A 118 3.48 4.31 -6.47
N LEU A 119 2.90 3.13 -6.25
CA LEU A 119 1.62 2.73 -6.82
C LEU A 119 0.45 3.61 -6.36
N ASN A 120 0.47 4.04 -5.09
CA ASN A 120 -0.57 4.91 -4.54
C ASN A 120 -0.64 6.30 -5.19
N SER A 121 0.43 6.72 -5.87
CA SER A 121 0.50 8.01 -6.57
C SER A 121 0.20 7.92 -8.08
N TRP A 122 -0.03 6.72 -8.60
CA TRP A 122 -0.42 6.58 -9.99
C TRP A 122 -1.78 7.24 -10.25
N PRO A 123 -1.97 7.94 -11.40
CA PRO A 123 -3.23 8.62 -11.72
C PRO A 123 -4.45 7.71 -11.63
N ASP A 124 -4.33 6.48 -12.11
CA ASP A 124 -5.41 5.48 -12.10
C ASP A 124 -5.78 5.00 -10.68
N ASN A 125 -4.91 5.23 -9.71
CA ASN A 125 -5.13 4.90 -8.30
C ASN A 125 -5.68 6.10 -7.48
N GLY A 126 -6.03 7.18 -8.17
CA GLY A 126 -6.63 8.35 -7.52
C GLY A 126 -7.87 7.99 -6.70
N ASN A 127 -7.91 8.46 -5.45
CA ASN A 127 -8.99 8.25 -4.49
C ASN A 127 -9.23 6.80 -4.02
N LEU A 128 -8.41 5.83 -4.40
CA LEU A 128 -8.58 4.45 -3.93
C LEU A 128 -8.28 4.26 -2.43
N ASP A 129 -7.61 5.21 -1.80
CA ASP A 129 -7.51 5.32 -0.35
C ASP A 129 -8.90 5.45 0.32
N LYS A 130 -9.83 6.19 -0.32
CA LYS A 130 -11.23 6.31 0.12
C LYS A 130 -11.97 4.98 -0.01
N ALA A 131 -11.76 4.25 -1.11
CA ALA A 131 -12.34 2.92 -1.29
C ALA A 131 -11.90 1.94 -0.18
N ARG A 132 -10.60 1.94 0.16
CA ARG A 132 -10.10 1.15 1.29
C ARG A 132 -10.69 1.58 2.62
N ARG A 133 -10.84 2.89 2.85
CA ARG A 133 -11.45 3.43 4.06
C ARG A 133 -12.92 3.05 4.20
N LEU A 134 -13.67 3.04 3.11
CA LEU A 134 -15.08 2.60 3.10
C LEU A 134 -15.22 1.13 3.52
N LEU A 135 -14.25 0.27 3.16
CA LEU A 135 -14.25 -1.14 3.53
C LEU A 135 -13.68 -1.42 4.92
N TRP A 136 -13.10 -0.42 5.58
CA TRP A 136 -12.48 -0.61 6.88
C TRP A 136 -13.41 -1.21 7.95
N PRO A 137 -14.69 -0.76 8.11
CA PRO A 137 -15.59 -1.37 9.08
C PRO A 137 -15.84 -2.86 8.84
N VAL A 138 -15.84 -3.30 7.58
CA VAL A 138 -15.96 -4.73 7.26
C VAL A 138 -14.72 -5.47 7.73
N LYS A 139 -13.53 -4.91 7.44
CA LYS A 139 -12.27 -5.50 7.87
C LYS A 139 -12.11 -5.58 9.39
N GLU A 140 -12.64 -4.62 10.13
CA GLU A 140 -12.62 -4.64 11.60
C GLU A 140 -13.56 -5.67 12.20
N LYS A 141 -14.65 -5.98 11.48
CA LYS A 141 -15.67 -6.89 11.95
C LYS A 141 -15.27 -8.36 11.77
N PHE A 142 -14.48 -8.66 10.74
CA PHE A 142 -14.10 -10.01 10.31
C PHE A 142 -12.59 -10.21 10.30
#